data_838b8c07ed85f5128adc582b811b5879
#
_entry.id   838b8c07ed85f5128adc582b811b5879
#
_cell.length_a   1.000
_cell.length_b   1.000
_cell.length_c   1.000
_cell.angle_alpha   90.00
_cell.angle_beta   90.00
_cell.angle_gamma   90.00
#
_symmetry.space_group_name_H-M   'P 1'
#
loop_
_entity.id
_entity.type
_entity.pdbx_description
1 polymer ?
#
loop_
_entity_poly.entity_id
_entity_poly.type
_entity_poly.pdbx_seq_one_letter_code
_entity_poly.pdbx_strand_id
1 'polypeptide(L)'
;GGAIWYDCHMYNSERLLISVLRSAEEKGAQIANYVEVVGFLSYGNRIQGVRAIDRLGGERLDIRARVVVNTSGPWVGCVLNLLGSKAKKPKIFLSKAMNLVLNRQIIPDYGVGLRSRFKNNNSLINRKARLLFITPWRNCSLIGTVYSPYEGSPDGLNISEEDIESFVNEINEVYPYASVSLKDVSFIHRGLVPVDEIGINGDIKLAERYRIWDHARGEG
;
A
#
# COMPACT_ATOMS: atom_id res chain seq x y z
N GLY A 1 6.03 29.35 -11.83
CA GLY A 1 6.80 28.49 -12.73
C GLY A 1 6.40 27.03 -12.56
N GLY A 2 6.49 26.24 -13.62
CA GLY A 2 6.21 24.80 -13.64
C GLY A 2 7.26 24.07 -14.47
N ALA A 3 7.22 22.75 -14.43
CA ALA A 3 8.03 21.86 -15.26
C ALA A 3 7.14 20.86 -15.98
N ILE A 4 7.49 20.53 -17.20
CA ILE A 4 6.84 19.47 -17.98
C ILE A 4 7.82 18.31 -18.08
N TRP A 5 7.32 17.10 -17.79
CA TRP A 5 8.09 15.86 -17.98
C TRP A 5 7.20 14.76 -18.53
N TYR A 6 7.81 13.72 -19.03
CA TYR A 6 7.11 12.54 -19.53
C TYR A 6 7.32 11.40 -18.57
N ASP A 7 6.23 10.74 -18.18
CA ASP A 7 6.24 9.59 -17.29
C ASP A 7 5.16 8.59 -17.71
N CYS A 8 5.17 7.40 -17.13
CA CYS A 8 4.20 6.36 -17.39
C CYS A 8 3.14 6.32 -16.31
N HIS A 9 1.88 6.36 -16.71
CA HIS A 9 0.75 6.12 -15.82
C HIS A 9 0.43 4.63 -15.79
N MET A 10 0.44 4.03 -14.59
CA MET A 10 -0.01 2.65 -14.39
C MET A 10 -1.53 2.56 -14.50
N TYR A 11 -1.98 2.38 -15.74
CA TYR A 11 -3.41 2.44 -16.07
C TYR A 11 -4.21 1.24 -15.54
N ASN A 12 -3.59 0.06 -15.43
CA ASN A 12 -4.23 -1.19 -15.00
C ASN A 12 -3.22 -2.09 -14.30
N SER A 13 -3.00 -1.82 -13.02
CA SER A 13 -2.02 -2.52 -12.16
C SER A 13 -2.35 -4.01 -12.00
N GLU A 14 -3.63 -4.34 -11.87
CA GLU A 14 -4.11 -5.71 -11.68
C GLU A 14 -3.85 -6.56 -12.93
N ARG A 15 -4.04 -5.98 -14.11
CA ARG A 15 -3.75 -6.67 -15.37
C ARG A 15 -2.25 -6.93 -15.55
N LEU A 16 -1.42 -5.96 -15.17
CA LEU A 16 0.03 -6.15 -15.17
C LEU A 16 0.43 -7.28 -14.23
N LEU A 17 -0.11 -7.30 -13.00
CA LEU A 17 0.13 -8.36 -12.04
C LEU A 17 -0.26 -9.74 -12.62
N ILE A 18 -1.43 -9.88 -13.21
CA ILE A 18 -1.87 -11.14 -13.84
C ILE A 18 -0.92 -11.55 -14.96
N SER A 19 -0.42 -10.61 -15.76
CA SER A 19 0.55 -10.90 -16.83
C SER A 19 1.87 -11.44 -16.27
N VAL A 20 2.35 -10.87 -15.17
CA VAL A 20 3.55 -11.35 -14.47
C VAL A 20 3.34 -12.75 -13.89
N LEU A 21 2.17 -12.98 -13.24
CA LEU A 21 1.82 -14.28 -12.68
C LEU A 21 1.77 -15.36 -13.77
N ARG A 22 1.12 -15.08 -14.90
CA ARG A 22 1.09 -16.02 -16.04
C ARG A 22 2.48 -16.35 -16.57
N SER A 23 3.32 -15.34 -16.70
CA SER A 23 4.71 -15.57 -17.12
C SER A 23 5.49 -16.43 -16.12
N ALA A 24 5.23 -16.29 -14.82
CA ALA A 24 5.82 -17.16 -13.80
C ALA A 24 5.30 -18.59 -13.89
N GLU A 25 3.99 -18.76 -14.10
CA GLU A 25 3.34 -20.08 -14.29
C GLU A 25 3.93 -20.83 -15.50
N GLU A 26 4.16 -20.15 -16.63
CA GLU A 26 4.83 -20.67 -17.81
C GLU A 26 6.27 -21.16 -17.52
N LYS A 27 6.89 -20.66 -16.44
CA LYS A 27 8.19 -21.09 -15.93
C LYS A 27 8.11 -22.14 -14.83
N GLY A 28 6.92 -22.70 -14.57
CA GLY A 28 6.69 -23.76 -13.60
C GLY A 28 6.34 -23.30 -12.19
N ALA A 29 6.07 -22.02 -11.97
CA ALA A 29 5.56 -21.56 -10.69
C ALA A 29 4.12 -22.06 -10.47
N GLN A 30 3.82 -22.49 -9.25
CA GLN A 30 2.47 -22.77 -8.83
C GLN A 30 1.90 -21.53 -8.13
N ILE A 31 0.73 -21.10 -8.57
CA ILE A 31 0.07 -19.89 -8.09
C ILE A 31 -1.26 -20.27 -7.49
N ALA A 32 -1.52 -19.87 -6.26
CA ALA A 32 -2.78 -20.12 -5.57
C ALA A 32 -3.22 -18.89 -4.80
N ASN A 33 -4.40 -18.38 -5.10
CA ASN A 33 -5.12 -17.45 -4.27
C ASN A 33 -5.97 -18.18 -3.24
N TYR A 34 -6.48 -17.47 -2.23
CA TYR A 34 -7.26 -18.03 -1.11
C TYR A 34 -6.52 -19.11 -0.30
N VAL A 35 -5.22 -19.23 -0.45
CA VAL A 35 -4.37 -20.09 0.38
C VAL A 35 -3.62 -19.24 1.39
N GLU A 36 -4.09 -19.27 2.64
CA GLU A 36 -3.56 -18.45 3.71
C GLU A 36 -2.50 -19.20 4.51
N VAL A 37 -1.32 -18.60 4.67
CA VAL A 37 -0.28 -19.12 5.55
C VAL A 37 -0.66 -18.84 7.02
N VAL A 38 -0.78 -19.91 7.81
CA VAL A 38 -1.17 -19.87 9.22
C VAL A 38 -0.06 -20.34 10.17
N GLY A 39 1.10 -20.72 9.64
CA GLY A 39 2.24 -21.16 10.46
C GLY A 39 3.43 -21.57 9.62
N PHE A 40 4.52 -21.91 10.29
CA PHE A 40 5.73 -22.42 9.67
C PHE A 40 5.95 -23.88 10.03
N LEU A 41 6.46 -24.65 9.07
CA LEU A 41 7.05 -25.97 9.30
C LEU A 41 8.50 -25.76 9.69
N SER A 42 8.89 -26.20 10.88
CA SER A 42 10.25 -26.04 11.39
C SER A 42 10.82 -27.35 11.91
N TYR A 43 12.13 -27.50 11.76
CA TYR A 43 12.92 -28.55 12.42
C TYR A 43 14.13 -27.91 13.09
N GLY A 44 14.20 -28.00 14.41
CA GLY A 44 15.15 -27.20 15.20
C GLY A 44 14.90 -25.68 14.97
N ASN A 45 15.97 -24.98 14.61
CA ASN A 45 15.92 -23.53 14.29
C ASN A 45 15.74 -23.24 12.79
N ARG A 46 15.43 -24.24 11.97
CA ARG A 46 15.34 -24.07 10.51
C ARG A 46 13.90 -24.20 10.04
N ILE A 47 13.48 -23.22 9.22
CA ILE A 47 12.22 -23.28 8.50
C ILE A 47 12.36 -24.25 7.33
N GLN A 48 11.37 -25.14 7.16
CA GLN A 48 11.31 -26.14 6.10
C GLN A 48 10.07 -25.99 5.21
N GLY A 49 9.29 -24.93 5.42
CA GLY A 49 8.07 -24.68 4.68
C GLY A 49 7.03 -23.92 5.50
N VAL A 50 5.79 -23.96 5.05
CA VAL A 50 4.65 -23.30 5.68
C VAL A 50 3.48 -24.24 5.86
N ARG A 51 2.66 -23.98 6.89
CA ARG A 51 1.30 -24.50 7.00
C ARG A 51 0.35 -23.47 6.41
N ALA A 52 -0.56 -23.93 5.60
CA ALA A 52 -1.56 -23.08 4.98
C ALA A 52 -2.97 -23.68 5.13
N ILE A 53 -3.97 -22.84 4.91
CA ILE A 53 -5.37 -23.25 4.84
C ILE A 53 -5.93 -22.74 3.53
N ASP A 54 -6.55 -23.64 2.78
CA ASP A 54 -7.45 -23.27 1.69
C ASP A 54 -8.71 -22.63 2.28
N ARG A 55 -8.92 -21.37 2.03
CA ARG A 55 -10.06 -20.59 2.54
C ARG A 55 -11.37 -20.89 1.80
N LEU A 56 -11.32 -21.60 0.69
CA LEU A 56 -12.51 -22.04 -0.06
C LEU A 56 -12.97 -23.42 0.40
N GLY A 57 -12.05 -24.39 0.45
CA GLY A 57 -12.34 -25.76 0.82
C GLY A 57 -12.15 -26.09 2.30
N GLY A 58 -11.44 -25.26 3.06
CA GLY A 58 -11.12 -25.50 4.46
C GLY A 58 -9.99 -26.50 4.69
N GLU A 59 -9.37 -27.02 3.62
CA GLU A 59 -8.29 -28.00 3.71
C GLU A 59 -7.01 -27.37 4.30
N ARG A 60 -6.31 -28.18 5.11
CA ARG A 60 -4.99 -27.82 5.65
C ARG A 60 -3.89 -28.39 4.77
N LEU A 61 -2.92 -27.54 4.44
CA LEU A 61 -1.84 -27.87 3.54
C LEU A 61 -0.49 -27.68 4.24
N ASP A 62 0.37 -28.68 4.15
CA ASP A 62 1.77 -28.57 4.54
C ASP A 62 2.63 -28.42 3.27
N ILE A 63 3.11 -27.21 3.02
CA ILE A 63 3.90 -26.87 1.83
C ILE A 63 5.38 -26.81 2.23
N ARG A 64 6.16 -27.78 1.76
CA ARG A 64 7.61 -27.86 2.03
C ARG A 64 8.40 -27.01 1.05
N ALA A 65 9.40 -26.30 1.55
CA ALA A 65 10.27 -25.47 0.75
C ALA A 65 11.67 -25.35 1.37
N ARG A 66 12.69 -25.16 0.53
CA ARG A 66 14.05 -24.87 0.98
C ARG A 66 14.21 -23.46 1.51
N VAL A 67 13.44 -22.52 0.98
CA VAL A 67 13.42 -21.12 1.36
C VAL A 67 11.96 -20.65 1.36
N VAL A 68 11.59 -19.86 2.35
CA VAL A 68 10.29 -19.17 2.42
C VAL A 68 10.56 -17.68 2.35
N VAL A 69 9.93 -17.00 1.41
CA VAL A 69 10.01 -15.54 1.23
C VAL A 69 8.69 -14.92 1.64
N ASN A 70 8.72 -14.05 2.65
CA ASN A 70 7.55 -13.31 3.09
C ASN A 70 7.49 -11.94 2.40
N THR A 71 6.58 -11.80 1.45
CA THR A 71 6.30 -10.56 0.72
C THR A 71 4.82 -10.18 0.82
N SER A 72 4.20 -10.46 1.98
CA SER A 72 2.77 -10.27 2.21
C SER A 72 2.33 -8.81 2.43
N GLY A 73 3.13 -7.85 1.98
CA GLY A 73 2.79 -6.43 2.02
C GLY A 73 2.46 -5.94 3.43
N PRO A 74 1.29 -5.33 3.67
CA PRO A 74 0.90 -4.86 4.99
C PRO A 74 0.85 -5.95 6.07
N TRP A 75 0.61 -7.20 5.68
CA TRP A 75 0.55 -8.36 6.59
C TRP A 75 1.91 -8.97 6.90
N VAL A 76 3.01 -8.42 6.40
CA VAL A 76 4.36 -8.97 6.63
C VAL A 76 4.65 -9.13 8.12
N GLY A 77 4.22 -8.18 8.96
CA GLY A 77 4.34 -8.26 10.42
C GLY A 77 3.48 -9.38 11.02
N CYS A 78 2.27 -9.58 10.51
CA CYS A 78 1.39 -10.67 10.96
C CYS A 78 2.01 -12.03 10.68
N VAL A 79 2.53 -12.23 9.46
CA VAL A 79 3.22 -13.48 9.08
C VAL A 79 4.49 -13.68 9.92
N LEU A 80 5.28 -12.64 10.18
CA LEU A 80 6.44 -12.72 11.07
C LEU A 80 6.06 -13.12 12.50
N ASN A 81 4.87 -12.74 12.97
CA ASN A 81 4.39 -13.13 14.28
C ASN A 81 4.17 -14.64 14.43
N LEU A 82 3.94 -15.35 13.34
CA LEU A 82 3.83 -16.81 13.30
C LEU A 82 5.15 -17.53 13.63
N LEU A 83 6.31 -16.83 13.55
CA LEU A 83 7.61 -17.38 13.95
C LEU A 83 7.77 -17.53 15.48
N GLY A 84 6.83 -17.00 16.27
CA GLY A 84 6.90 -17.05 17.73
C GLY A 84 7.79 -15.94 18.33
N SER A 85 7.97 -15.98 19.65
CA SER A 85 8.66 -14.92 20.42
C SER A 85 10.18 -14.93 20.29
N LYS A 86 10.77 -16.03 19.85
CA LYS A 86 12.23 -16.20 19.77
C LYS A 86 12.85 -15.58 18.52
N ALA A 87 12.05 -15.29 17.49
CA ALA A 87 12.56 -14.69 16.28
C ALA A 87 12.70 -13.17 16.44
N LYS A 88 13.84 -12.64 16.03
CA LYS A 88 14.05 -11.20 15.95
C LYS A 88 13.17 -10.66 14.82
N LYS A 89 12.34 -9.68 15.13
CA LYS A 89 11.36 -9.14 14.18
C LYS A 89 11.63 -7.65 13.98
N PRO A 90 11.72 -7.19 12.73
CA PRO A 90 11.80 -5.77 12.46
C PRO A 90 10.49 -5.08 12.87
N LYS A 91 10.59 -3.86 13.36
CA LYS A 91 9.43 -2.99 13.55
C LYS A 91 8.97 -2.49 12.18
N ILE A 92 7.72 -2.73 11.86
CA ILE A 92 7.10 -2.31 10.60
C ILE A 92 6.06 -1.26 10.93
N PHE A 93 6.25 -0.07 10.38
CA PHE A 93 5.27 1.00 10.46
C PHE A 93 4.37 0.96 9.23
N LEU A 94 3.11 1.27 9.42
CA LEU A 94 2.12 1.31 8.34
C LEU A 94 1.56 2.73 8.20
N SER A 95 1.26 3.09 6.96
CA SER A 95 0.53 4.30 6.63
C SER A 95 -0.72 3.94 5.85
N LYS A 96 -1.84 4.57 6.16
CA LYS A 96 -3.01 4.59 5.26
C LYS A 96 -2.61 5.35 4.00
N ALA A 97 -2.99 4.81 2.85
CA ALA A 97 -2.88 5.47 1.57
C ALA A 97 -4.26 5.53 0.92
N MET A 98 -4.62 6.69 0.38
CA MET A 98 -5.92 6.91 -0.25
C MET A 98 -5.78 7.70 -1.54
N ASN A 99 -6.47 7.24 -2.59
CA ASN A 99 -6.73 8.02 -3.80
C ASN A 99 -8.24 8.10 -4.01
N LEU A 100 -8.72 9.25 -4.48
CA LEU A 100 -10.11 9.43 -4.89
C LEU A 100 -10.23 9.23 -6.40
N VAL A 101 -11.28 8.53 -6.80
CA VAL A 101 -11.72 8.43 -8.19
C VAL A 101 -12.98 9.26 -8.35
N LEU A 102 -12.90 10.30 -9.17
CA LEU A 102 -14.04 11.17 -9.44
C LEU A 102 -14.79 10.69 -10.69
N ASN A 103 -16.11 10.84 -10.69
CA ASN A 103 -17.00 10.45 -11.79
C ASN A 103 -16.90 11.34 -13.03
N ARG A 104 -15.93 12.25 -13.09
CA ARG A 104 -15.67 13.16 -14.18
C ARG A 104 -14.19 13.41 -14.39
N GLN A 105 -13.80 13.81 -15.59
CA GLN A 105 -12.45 14.26 -15.88
C GLN A 105 -12.33 15.75 -15.55
N ILE A 106 -11.39 16.09 -14.63
CA ILE A 106 -11.06 17.49 -14.33
C ILE A 106 -10.07 18.02 -15.35
N ILE A 107 -9.04 17.22 -15.66
CA ILE A 107 -7.99 17.54 -16.62
C ILE A 107 -7.86 16.33 -17.54
N PRO A 108 -8.43 16.38 -18.79
CA PRO A 108 -8.52 15.18 -19.62
C PRO A 108 -7.21 14.80 -20.32
N ASP A 109 -6.35 15.77 -20.62
CA ASP A 109 -5.24 15.57 -21.55
C ASP A 109 -3.89 15.28 -20.84
N TYR A 110 -3.77 15.65 -19.57
CA TYR A 110 -2.49 15.60 -18.85
C TYR A 110 -2.66 15.12 -17.42
N GLY A 111 -1.63 14.44 -16.90
CA GLY A 111 -1.44 14.31 -15.46
C GLY A 111 -0.82 15.62 -14.92
N VAL A 112 -1.37 16.16 -13.86
CA VAL A 112 -0.88 17.41 -13.26
C VAL A 112 -0.48 17.16 -11.82
N GLY A 113 0.76 17.52 -11.47
CA GLY A 113 1.26 17.52 -10.10
C GLY A 113 1.18 18.93 -9.50
N LEU A 114 0.41 19.09 -8.45
CA LEU A 114 0.21 20.35 -7.75
C LEU A 114 0.82 20.29 -6.35
N ARG A 115 1.43 21.40 -5.90
CA ARG A 115 1.96 21.50 -4.54
C ARG A 115 0.84 21.77 -3.56
N SER A 116 0.59 20.81 -2.68
CA SER A 116 -0.30 21.01 -1.55
C SER A 116 0.44 21.66 -0.40
N ARG A 117 -0.17 22.69 0.18
CA ARG A 117 0.26 23.34 1.41
C ARG A 117 -0.62 22.98 2.59
N PHE A 118 -1.47 21.99 2.44
CA PHE A 118 -2.43 21.61 3.45
C PHE A 118 -1.71 21.21 4.74
N LYS A 119 -1.96 22.02 5.78
CA LYS A 119 -1.43 21.78 7.12
C LYS A 119 -2.50 21.02 7.89
N ASN A 120 -2.24 19.76 8.23
CA ASN A 120 -3.00 19.17 9.34
C ASN A 120 -2.75 20.03 10.59
N ASN A 121 -3.81 20.49 11.24
CA ASN A 121 -3.76 21.40 12.39
C ASN A 121 -2.94 20.89 13.60
N ASN A 122 -2.43 19.67 13.57
CA ASN A 122 -1.70 19.03 14.66
C ASN A 122 -0.17 19.04 14.49
N SER A 123 0.41 19.80 13.56
CA SER A 123 1.88 19.84 13.43
C SER A 123 2.44 21.23 13.33
N LEU A 124 3.29 21.55 14.32
CA LEU A 124 3.95 22.85 14.51
C LEU A 124 5.25 23.02 13.73
N ILE A 125 5.69 22.11 12.85
CA ILE A 125 7.00 22.14 12.20
C ILE A 125 6.90 22.01 10.68
N ASN A 126 7.72 22.79 9.97
CA ASN A 126 7.93 22.88 8.52
C ASN A 126 7.69 21.58 7.76
N ARG A 127 6.53 21.43 7.12
CA ARG A 127 6.24 20.34 6.22
C ARG A 127 6.72 20.66 4.82
N LYS A 128 7.50 19.76 4.26
CA LYS A 128 7.74 19.74 2.82
C LYS A 128 6.38 19.64 2.12
N ALA A 129 6.06 20.59 1.25
CA ALA A 129 4.86 20.54 0.45
C ALA A 129 4.84 19.21 -0.32
N ARG A 130 3.75 18.45 -0.19
CA ARG A 130 3.58 17.22 -0.97
C ARG A 130 3.07 17.55 -2.36
N LEU A 131 3.35 16.70 -3.33
CA LEU A 131 2.74 16.75 -4.65
C LEU A 131 1.43 15.97 -4.61
N LEU A 132 0.36 16.62 -5.00
CA LEU A 132 -0.94 16.03 -5.27
C LEU A 132 -1.06 15.85 -6.78
N PHE A 133 -1.23 14.63 -7.23
CA PHE A 133 -1.43 14.34 -8.64
C PHE A 133 -2.92 14.25 -8.97
N ILE A 134 -3.32 14.90 -10.05
CA ILE A 134 -4.61 14.74 -10.71
C ILE A 134 -4.32 14.13 -12.08
N THR A 135 -4.76 12.90 -12.30
CA THR A 135 -4.50 12.18 -13.54
C THR A 135 -5.79 11.70 -14.19
N PRO A 136 -5.91 11.83 -15.53
CA PRO A 136 -7.01 11.21 -16.24
C PRO A 136 -6.89 9.69 -16.15
N TRP A 137 -7.98 9.02 -15.83
CA TRP A 137 -8.04 7.57 -15.75
C TRP A 137 -9.39 7.07 -16.25
N ARG A 138 -9.40 6.44 -17.44
CA ARG A 138 -10.64 6.13 -18.16
C ARG A 138 -11.42 7.42 -18.40
N ASN A 139 -12.72 7.47 -18.06
CA ASN A 139 -13.55 8.67 -18.13
C ASN A 139 -13.63 9.42 -16.79
N CYS A 140 -12.70 9.16 -15.89
CA CYS A 140 -12.66 9.65 -14.53
C CYS A 140 -11.38 10.47 -14.28
N SER A 141 -11.29 11.09 -13.12
CA SER A 141 -10.02 11.60 -12.58
C SER A 141 -9.59 10.76 -11.39
N LEU A 142 -8.34 10.33 -11.37
CA LEU A 142 -7.70 9.73 -10.21
C LEU A 142 -6.86 10.80 -9.51
N ILE A 143 -7.13 11.02 -8.23
CA ILE A 143 -6.46 12.06 -7.45
C ILE A 143 -5.80 11.46 -6.22
N GLY A 144 -4.54 11.73 -6.02
CA GLY A 144 -3.78 11.24 -4.85
C GLY A 144 -2.28 11.42 -4.96
N THR A 145 -1.56 10.82 -4.05
CA THR A 145 -1.97 9.96 -2.95
C THR A 145 -1.87 10.72 -1.64
N VAL A 146 -2.86 10.54 -0.77
CA VAL A 146 -2.80 11.01 0.62
C VAL A 146 -2.31 9.89 1.51
N TYR A 147 -1.42 10.23 2.44
CA TYR A 147 -0.88 9.32 3.44
C TYR A 147 -1.20 9.82 4.83
N SER A 148 -1.56 8.90 5.74
CA SER A 148 -1.73 9.20 7.16
C SER A 148 -1.24 8.03 8.02
N PRO A 149 -0.74 8.27 9.25
CA PRO A 149 -0.31 7.22 10.15
C PRO A 149 -1.41 6.19 10.38
N TYR A 150 -1.02 4.93 10.51
CA TYR A 150 -1.93 3.84 10.82
C TYR A 150 -1.39 2.96 11.94
N GLU A 151 -2.20 2.81 12.98
CA GLU A 151 -1.93 1.90 14.10
C GLU A 151 -3.10 0.92 14.20
N GLY A 152 -2.88 -0.32 13.82
CA GLY A 152 -3.91 -1.34 13.88
C GLY A 152 -3.61 -2.57 13.03
N SER A 153 -4.55 -3.52 13.04
CA SER A 153 -4.47 -4.69 12.15
C SER A 153 -4.72 -4.26 10.71
N PRO A 154 -3.95 -4.79 9.74
CA PRO A 154 -4.23 -4.53 8.32
C PRO A 154 -5.65 -4.86 7.89
N ASP A 155 -6.28 -5.84 8.52
CA ASP A 155 -7.65 -6.24 8.23
C ASP A 155 -8.69 -5.22 8.69
N GLY A 156 -8.31 -4.33 9.63
CA GLY A 156 -9.16 -3.28 10.18
C GLY A 156 -9.09 -1.95 9.45
N LEU A 157 -8.47 -1.89 8.26
CA LEU A 157 -8.36 -0.64 7.52
C LEU A 157 -9.74 -0.05 7.18
N ASN A 158 -9.98 1.14 7.72
CA ASN A 158 -11.15 1.93 7.39
C ASN A 158 -10.75 3.34 6.94
N ILE A 159 -11.49 3.90 6.00
CA ILE A 159 -11.44 5.30 5.59
C ILE A 159 -12.76 5.93 6.05
N SER A 160 -12.65 6.91 6.93
CA SER A 160 -13.82 7.63 7.43
C SER A 160 -14.31 8.66 6.42
N GLU A 161 -15.56 9.09 6.57
CA GLU A 161 -16.09 10.20 5.77
C GLU A 161 -15.28 11.48 6.00
N GLU A 162 -14.82 11.71 7.22
CA GLU A 162 -13.96 12.83 7.58
C GLU A 162 -12.60 12.78 6.83
N ASP A 163 -12.00 11.59 6.66
CA ASP A 163 -10.77 11.41 5.85
C ASP A 163 -11.03 11.88 4.40
N ILE A 164 -12.21 11.55 3.85
CA ILE A 164 -12.60 11.89 2.47
C ILE A 164 -12.88 13.38 2.34
N GLU A 165 -13.66 13.95 3.25
CA GLU A 165 -13.97 15.39 3.28
C GLU A 165 -12.72 16.23 3.40
N SER A 166 -11.82 15.85 4.31
CA SER A 166 -10.54 16.52 4.49
C SER A 166 -9.72 16.53 3.19
N PHE A 167 -9.74 15.42 2.45
CA PHE A 167 -9.02 15.33 1.19
C PHE A 167 -9.71 16.12 0.07
N VAL A 168 -11.04 16.12 0.00
CA VAL A 168 -11.80 16.96 -0.95
C VAL A 168 -11.51 18.44 -0.72
N ASN A 169 -11.46 18.88 0.54
CA ASN A 169 -11.12 20.25 0.89
C ASN A 169 -9.69 20.61 0.45
N GLU A 170 -8.73 19.71 0.64
CA GLU A 170 -7.36 19.91 0.17
C GLU A 170 -7.29 20.04 -1.36
N ILE A 171 -8.02 19.19 -2.11
CA ILE A 171 -8.08 19.29 -3.57
C ILE A 171 -8.60 20.66 -3.99
N ASN A 172 -9.66 21.15 -3.38
CA ASN A 172 -10.26 22.45 -3.70
C ASN A 172 -9.36 23.63 -3.29
N GLU A 173 -8.56 23.51 -2.22
CA GLU A 173 -7.58 24.51 -1.85
C GLU A 173 -6.46 24.59 -2.90
N VAL A 174 -5.96 23.44 -3.36
CA VAL A 174 -4.84 23.35 -4.30
C VAL A 174 -5.26 23.70 -5.73
N TYR A 175 -6.46 23.29 -6.10
CA TYR A 175 -7.03 23.51 -7.42
C TYR A 175 -8.51 23.92 -7.34
N PRO A 176 -8.79 25.19 -7.00
CA PRO A 176 -10.16 25.69 -6.78
C PRO A 176 -11.11 25.49 -7.99
N TYR A 177 -10.56 25.52 -9.20
CA TYR A 177 -11.35 25.29 -10.41
C TYR A 177 -11.91 23.87 -10.54
N ALA A 178 -11.39 22.92 -9.78
CA ALA A 178 -11.93 21.56 -9.71
C ALA A 178 -13.32 21.54 -9.10
N SER A 179 -13.57 22.37 -8.08
CA SER A 179 -14.85 22.47 -7.36
C SER A 179 -15.43 21.08 -7.04
N VAL A 180 -14.61 20.24 -6.39
CA VAL A 180 -14.93 18.85 -6.06
C VAL A 180 -15.88 18.82 -4.85
N SER A 181 -16.89 17.97 -4.90
CA SER A 181 -17.77 17.65 -3.78
C SER A 181 -17.75 16.14 -3.50
N LEU A 182 -18.27 15.72 -2.36
CA LEU A 182 -18.41 14.29 -2.02
C LEU A 182 -19.24 13.52 -3.07
N LYS A 183 -20.20 14.19 -3.74
CA LYS A 183 -21.02 13.59 -4.80
C LYS A 183 -20.23 13.23 -6.07
N ASP A 184 -19.09 13.88 -6.26
CA ASP A 184 -18.21 13.60 -7.39
C ASP A 184 -17.36 12.35 -7.14
N VAL A 185 -17.21 11.91 -5.88
CA VAL A 185 -16.41 10.73 -5.52
C VAL A 185 -17.18 9.47 -5.86
N SER A 186 -16.73 8.74 -6.88
CA SER A 186 -17.35 7.49 -7.31
C SER A 186 -16.72 6.26 -6.68
N PHE A 187 -15.44 6.34 -6.34
CA PHE A 187 -14.70 5.23 -5.76
C PHE A 187 -13.47 5.72 -4.97
N ILE A 188 -13.03 4.91 -4.02
CA ILE A 188 -11.84 5.18 -3.20
C ILE A 188 -10.90 4.01 -3.30
N HIS A 189 -9.73 4.23 -3.88
CA HIS A 189 -8.62 3.31 -3.74
C HIS A 189 -8.00 3.50 -2.36
N ARG A 190 -7.99 2.46 -1.56
CA ARG A 190 -7.42 2.49 -0.21
C ARG A 190 -6.47 1.33 0.00
N GLY A 191 -5.45 1.56 0.79
CA GLY A 191 -4.49 0.51 1.13
C GLY A 191 -3.61 0.92 2.30
N LEU A 192 -2.80 -0.03 2.75
CA LEU A 192 -1.74 0.20 3.71
C LEU A 192 -0.39 0.04 3.02
N VAL A 193 0.50 0.97 3.32
CA VAL A 193 1.86 0.96 2.78
C VAL A 193 2.83 0.87 3.95
N PRO A 194 3.76 -0.09 3.95
CA PRO A 194 4.88 -0.08 4.88
C PRO A 194 5.75 1.16 4.65
N VAL A 195 6.14 1.82 5.74
CA VAL A 195 6.92 3.05 5.71
C VAL A 195 8.15 2.93 6.59
N ASP A 196 9.17 3.76 6.33
CA ASP A 196 10.41 3.75 7.09
C ASP A 196 10.23 4.31 8.48
N GLU A 197 9.47 5.38 8.60
CA GLU A 197 9.31 6.12 9.85
C GLU A 197 7.98 6.88 9.87
N ILE A 198 7.42 6.99 11.06
CA ILE A 198 6.33 7.91 11.37
C ILE A 198 6.90 8.86 12.43
N GLY A 199 7.08 10.13 12.06
CA GLY A 199 7.57 11.16 12.95
C GLY A 199 6.57 11.50 14.06
N ILE A 200 7.05 12.17 15.13
CA ILE A 200 6.24 12.56 16.30
C ILE A 200 5.01 13.39 15.89
N ASN A 201 5.13 14.15 14.82
CA ASN A 201 4.04 15.00 14.29
C ASN A 201 3.17 14.29 13.22
N GLY A 202 3.30 12.98 13.08
CA GLY A 202 2.59 12.21 12.06
C GLY A 202 3.17 12.36 10.65
N ASP A 203 4.37 12.91 10.50
CA ASP A 203 5.07 12.97 9.22
C ASP A 203 5.47 11.56 8.78
N ILE A 204 5.16 11.21 7.53
CA ILE A 204 5.41 9.88 7.00
C ILE A 204 6.61 9.93 6.08
N LYS A 205 7.60 9.08 6.37
CA LYS A 205 8.73 8.83 5.50
C LYS A 205 8.48 7.53 4.75
N LEU A 206 8.10 7.65 3.48
CA LEU A 206 7.94 6.49 2.61
C LEU A 206 9.28 5.76 2.45
N ALA A 207 9.23 4.44 2.37
CA ALA A 207 10.42 3.64 2.10
C ALA A 207 10.91 3.90 0.67
N GLU A 208 12.14 4.40 0.54
CA GLU A 208 12.75 4.66 -0.77
C GLU A 208 13.30 3.39 -1.42
N ARG A 209 13.57 2.36 -0.62
CA ARG A 209 14.18 1.10 -1.05
C ARG A 209 13.53 -0.07 -0.36
N TYR A 210 13.55 -1.24 -1.02
CA TYR A 210 13.19 -2.49 -0.39
C TYR A 210 14.21 -2.86 0.70
N ARG A 211 13.76 -3.61 1.70
CA ARG A 211 14.60 -4.19 2.75
C ARG A 211 14.45 -5.70 2.73
N ILE A 212 15.57 -6.41 2.90
CA ILE A 212 15.59 -7.85 3.02
C ILE A 212 16.09 -8.19 4.42
N TRP A 213 15.32 -9.00 5.15
CA TRP A 213 15.73 -9.58 6.43
C TRP A 213 15.98 -11.07 6.23
N ASP A 214 17.23 -11.50 6.42
CA ASP A 214 17.61 -12.90 6.36
C ASP A 214 17.67 -13.49 7.77
N HIS A 215 16.60 -14.17 8.15
CA HIS A 215 16.48 -14.78 9.48
C HIS A 215 17.43 -15.97 9.68
N ALA A 216 18.03 -16.55 8.61
CA ALA A 216 18.97 -17.64 8.70
C ALA A 216 20.36 -17.18 9.23
N ARG A 217 20.70 -15.90 8.99
CA ARG A 217 21.99 -15.32 9.41
C ARG A 217 21.95 -14.65 10.77
N GLY A 218 20.80 -14.64 11.44
CA GLY A 218 20.63 -13.91 12.70
C GLY A 218 20.74 -12.39 12.61
N GLU A 219 20.84 -11.87 11.39
CA GLU A 219 20.83 -10.45 11.07
C GLU A 219 19.37 -10.01 10.86
N GLY A 220 18.87 -9.23 11.75
CA GLY A 220 17.59 -8.59 11.70
C GLY A 220 17.74 -7.22 12.27
#